data_f1842e91415c4d16501fbbfa3088c38f
#
_entry.id   f1842e91415c4d16501fbbfa3088c38f
#
_cell.length_a   1.000
_cell.length_b   1.000
_cell.length_c   1.000
_cell.angle_alpha   90.00
_cell.angle_beta   90.00
_cell.angle_gamma   90.00
#
_symmetry.space_group_name_H-M   'P 1'
#
loop_
_entity.id
_entity.type
_entity.pdbx_description
1 polymer ?
#
loop_
_entity_poly.entity_id
_entity_poly.type
_entity_poly.pdbx_seq_one_letter_code
_entity_poly.pdbx_strand_id
1 'polypeptide(L)'
;MCNSHSAHSLVSHGGKCLSRRAFTAGLIGAMSLPIMSSLAFADETPVRSLAGTLDIEGFKKQVGGNMRFKVAAKDTQTAFAIGGDAFLANEKFEAEFELSETGIVAGLAIGAGQVLSVFAPIKGRETALDTPNASASIRGTGCFVDVETDKPKTYICCCYGEVAFQNSTTGEEQVLKNKYHNARFITPEGNFANVPYQAPLHHYDDQLVALEGAVGREPHWQLPDGNMLFFAPTPLSL
;
A
#
# COMPACT_ATOMS: atom_id res chain seq x y z
N MET A 1 -61.52 -12.09 -18.38
CA MET A 1 -61.65 -11.16 -19.51
C MET A 1 -60.27 -11.12 -20.12
N CYS A 2 -59.92 -11.96 -21.12
CA CYS A 2 -60.09 -11.76 -22.58
C CYS A 2 -59.32 -10.49 -23.03
N ASN A 3 -58.38 -10.48 -23.95
CA ASN A 3 -58.05 -11.18 -25.19
C ASN A 3 -56.63 -10.75 -25.62
N SER A 4 -55.71 -11.58 -26.06
CA SER A 4 -55.51 -12.19 -27.40
C SER A 4 -55.42 -11.21 -28.59
N HIS A 5 -54.35 -11.32 -29.34
CA HIS A 5 -54.18 -11.62 -30.77
C HIS A 5 -52.83 -11.09 -31.27
N SER A 6 -52.03 -11.96 -31.79
CA SER A 6 -51.86 -12.52 -33.15
C SER A 6 -50.98 -11.63 -34.03
N ALA A 7 -49.86 -12.06 -34.43
CA ALA A 7 -49.41 -13.02 -35.48
C ALA A 7 -49.21 -12.36 -36.86
N HIS A 8 -48.27 -12.89 -37.57
CA HIS A 8 -47.89 -12.83 -38.97
C HIS A 8 -46.66 -11.99 -39.30
N SER A 9 -45.67 -12.38 -40.11
CA SER A 9 -45.60 -13.49 -41.10
C SER A 9 -44.17 -13.52 -41.62
N LEU A 10 -43.63 -14.71 -41.76
CA LEU A 10 -42.78 -15.26 -42.79
C LEU A 10 -42.28 -14.34 -43.94
N VAL A 11 -40.98 -14.44 -44.29
CA VAL A 11 -40.54 -14.83 -45.63
C VAL A 11 -39.16 -15.42 -45.59
N SER A 12 -39.01 -16.58 -46.14
CA SER A 12 -37.85 -17.41 -46.46
C SER A 12 -37.13 -16.92 -47.73
N HIS A 13 -35.92 -17.35 -47.91
CA HIS A 13 -35.20 -17.81 -49.12
C HIS A 13 -33.71 -17.54 -48.89
N GLY A 14 -32.77 -18.37 -49.10
CA GLY A 14 -32.62 -19.52 -49.90
C GLY A 14 -31.15 -19.95 -49.83
N GLY A 15 -30.93 -21.22 -49.78
CA GLY A 15 -29.62 -21.85 -49.65
C GLY A 15 -28.76 -21.75 -50.89
N LYS A 16 -27.47 -21.97 -50.69
CA LYS A 16 -26.60 -22.65 -51.66
C LYS A 16 -25.48 -23.40 -50.93
N CYS A 17 -25.58 -24.71 -50.96
CA CYS A 17 -24.47 -25.65 -50.85
C CYS A 17 -23.58 -25.59 -52.10
N LEU A 18 -22.27 -25.59 -51.93
CA LEU A 18 -21.30 -26.05 -52.92
C LEU A 18 -20.01 -26.40 -52.16
N SER A 19 -19.78 -27.65 -51.96
CA SER A 19 -18.98 -28.59 -52.78
C SER A 19 -17.48 -28.58 -52.44
N ARG A 20 -17.11 -29.71 -51.88
CA ARG A 20 -15.72 -30.21 -51.70
C ARG A 20 -14.91 -30.14 -53.00
N ARG A 21 -13.69 -29.66 -52.90
CA ARG A 21 -12.59 -30.18 -53.70
C ARG A 21 -11.33 -30.25 -52.88
N ALA A 22 -10.81 -31.45 -52.77
CA ALA A 22 -9.51 -31.81 -52.27
C ALA A 22 -8.42 -31.29 -53.21
N PHE A 23 -7.32 -30.81 -52.65
CA PHE A 23 -6.03 -30.78 -53.32
C PHE A 23 -4.97 -31.24 -52.33
N THR A 24 -4.39 -32.38 -52.68
CA THR A 24 -3.18 -32.96 -52.12
C THR A 24 -1.96 -32.31 -52.75
N ALA A 25 -0.94 -32.09 -51.94
CA ALA A 25 0.49 -32.31 -52.17
C ALA A 25 1.30 -31.20 -51.47
N GLY A 26 1.96 -31.49 -50.42
CA GLY A 26 3.37 -31.82 -50.37
C GLY A 26 4.26 -30.60 -50.23
N LEU A 27 4.75 -30.36 -49.00
CA LEU A 27 6.12 -29.90 -48.79
C LEU A 27 6.45 -30.04 -47.28
N ILE A 28 7.37 -30.95 -47.00
CA ILE A 28 8.01 -31.10 -45.70
C ILE A 28 8.90 -29.87 -45.52
N GLY A 29 8.38 -28.89 -44.83
CA GLY A 29 9.15 -27.76 -44.29
C GLY A 29 9.45 -28.03 -42.83
N ALA A 30 10.71 -28.30 -42.52
CA ALA A 30 11.18 -28.34 -41.13
C ALA A 30 10.87 -27.00 -40.49
N MET A 31 9.78 -26.93 -39.75
CA MET A 31 9.53 -25.82 -38.79
C MET A 31 10.47 -26.02 -37.60
N SER A 32 11.58 -25.29 -37.61
CA SER A 32 12.35 -25.01 -36.41
C SER A 32 11.38 -24.37 -35.43
N LEU A 33 11.01 -25.11 -34.39
CA LEU A 33 10.33 -24.56 -33.22
C LEU A 33 11.20 -23.42 -32.69
N PRO A 34 10.66 -22.21 -32.52
CA PRO A 34 11.38 -21.21 -31.76
C PRO A 34 11.59 -21.81 -30.37
N ILE A 35 12.85 -21.94 -30.00
CA ILE A 35 13.24 -22.14 -28.60
C ILE A 35 12.56 -20.99 -27.87
N MET A 36 11.50 -21.28 -27.13
CA MET A 36 10.96 -20.37 -26.17
C MET A 36 12.09 -20.16 -25.16
N SER A 37 12.88 -19.11 -25.37
CA SER A 37 13.72 -18.57 -24.33
C SER A 37 12.82 -18.41 -23.13
N SER A 38 13.06 -19.19 -22.10
CA SER A 38 12.49 -18.97 -20.79
C SER A 38 12.83 -17.52 -20.46
N LEU A 39 11.83 -16.64 -20.59
CA LEU A 39 11.89 -15.32 -19.97
C LEU A 39 12.14 -15.64 -18.50
N ALA A 40 13.40 -15.51 -18.08
CA ALA A 40 13.71 -15.35 -16.68
C ALA A 40 12.84 -14.18 -16.24
N PHE A 41 11.82 -14.46 -15.44
CA PHE A 41 11.15 -13.43 -14.68
C PHE A 41 12.28 -12.81 -13.86
N ALA A 42 12.75 -11.63 -14.28
CA ALA A 42 13.48 -10.77 -13.39
C ALA A 42 12.63 -10.69 -12.13
N ASP A 43 13.23 -10.89 -10.97
CA ASP A 43 12.59 -10.76 -9.67
C ASP A 43 12.10 -9.31 -9.57
N GLU A 44 10.91 -9.03 -10.13
CA GLU A 44 10.30 -7.71 -10.07
C GLU A 44 9.95 -7.46 -8.61
N THR A 45 10.65 -6.50 -8.03
CA THR A 45 10.31 -6.03 -6.69
C THR A 45 8.83 -5.62 -6.65
N PRO A 46 8.06 -6.02 -5.64
CA PRO A 46 6.67 -5.61 -5.50
C PRO A 46 6.52 -4.12 -5.20
N VAL A 47 7.63 -3.41 -5.07
CA VAL A 47 7.67 -1.98 -4.78
C VAL A 47 7.56 -1.19 -6.07
N ARG A 48 6.50 -0.38 -6.18
CA ARG A 48 6.30 0.56 -7.28
C ARG A 48 6.71 1.96 -6.82
N SER A 49 7.77 2.54 -7.37
CA SER A 49 8.11 3.94 -7.13
C SER A 49 7.03 4.85 -7.71
N LEU A 50 6.62 5.85 -6.95
CA LEU A 50 5.68 6.89 -7.34
C LEU A 50 6.40 8.22 -7.56
N ALA A 51 7.32 8.58 -6.66
CA ALA A 51 8.16 9.77 -6.75
C ALA A 51 9.47 9.53 -5.97
N GLY A 52 10.55 10.16 -6.41
CA GLY A 52 11.86 10.05 -5.76
C GLY A 52 12.55 8.71 -5.99
N THR A 53 13.67 8.52 -5.29
CA THR A 53 14.57 7.38 -5.44
C THR A 53 14.58 6.52 -4.20
N LEU A 54 14.46 5.20 -4.39
CA LEU A 54 14.56 4.19 -3.36
C LEU A 54 15.80 3.34 -3.55
N ASP A 55 16.40 2.95 -2.44
CA ASP A 55 17.34 1.86 -2.37
C ASP A 55 16.62 0.63 -1.78
N ILE A 56 16.66 -0.48 -2.49
CA ILE A 56 15.94 -1.70 -2.10
C ILE A 56 16.97 -2.84 -2.04
N GLU A 57 17.14 -3.41 -0.86
CA GLU A 57 18.12 -4.45 -0.63
C GLU A 57 17.50 -5.72 -0.03
N GLY A 58 18.14 -6.85 -0.30
CA GLY A 58 17.84 -8.10 0.41
C GLY A 58 16.53 -8.75 0.03
N PHE A 59 16.02 -8.48 -1.17
CA PHE A 59 14.79 -9.08 -1.67
C PHE A 59 14.93 -10.62 -1.73
N LYS A 60 14.43 -11.30 -0.69
CA LYS A 60 14.51 -12.75 -0.56
C LYS A 60 13.16 -13.33 -0.18
N LYS A 61 12.68 -14.27 -1.01
CA LYS A 61 11.54 -15.11 -0.63
C LYS A 61 11.99 -16.09 0.44
N GLN A 62 11.33 -16.07 1.60
CA GLN A 62 11.60 -17.04 2.67
C GLN A 62 10.89 -18.39 2.42
N VAL A 63 11.44 -19.44 3.01
CA VAL A 63 10.77 -20.75 3.06
C VAL A 63 9.47 -20.56 3.86
N GLY A 64 8.32 -20.76 3.20
CA GLY A 64 7.00 -20.49 3.80
C GLY A 64 6.24 -19.33 3.16
N GLY A 65 6.85 -18.66 2.18
CA GLY A 65 6.14 -17.72 1.29
C GLY A 65 6.28 -16.23 1.62
N ASN A 66 6.63 -15.84 2.84
CA ASN A 66 6.85 -14.43 3.20
C ASN A 66 8.11 -13.88 2.53
N MET A 67 8.06 -12.62 2.12
CA MET A 67 9.19 -11.90 1.55
C MET A 67 9.64 -10.81 2.51
N ARG A 68 10.97 -10.65 2.68
CA ARG A 68 11.55 -9.55 3.44
C ARG A 68 12.56 -8.80 2.61
N PHE A 69 12.57 -7.49 2.76
CA PHE A 69 13.52 -6.60 2.08
C PHE A 69 13.64 -5.28 2.83
N LYS A 70 14.76 -4.61 2.63
CA LYS A 70 15.01 -3.29 3.19
C LYS A 70 14.69 -2.21 2.16
N VAL A 71 14.17 -1.09 2.64
CA VAL A 71 13.92 0.12 1.85
C VAL A 71 14.56 1.30 2.55
N ALA A 72 15.33 2.08 1.80
CA ALA A 72 15.84 3.36 2.23
C ALA A 72 15.47 4.45 1.21
N ALA A 73 14.95 5.58 1.69
CA ALA A 73 14.69 6.74 0.86
C ALA A 73 15.96 7.57 0.68
N LYS A 74 16.20 8.03 -0.54
CA LYS A 74 17.40 8.84 -0.89
C LYS A 74 17.09 10.32 -1.06
N ASP A 75 15.85 10.66 -1.33
CA ASP A 75 15.42 12.04 -1.52
C ASP A 75 14.65 12.55 -0.30
N THR A 76 14.54 13.87 -0.18
CA THR A 76 13.82 14.54 0.91
C THR A 76 12.36 14.08 1.01
N GLN A 77 11.76 13.72 -0.13
CA GLN A 77 10.44 13.08 -0.21
C GLN A 77 10.49 11.97 -1.25
N THR A 78 10.21 10.78 -0.82
CA THR A 78 10.17 9.60 -1.68
C THR A 78 8.86 8.87 -1.46
N ALA A 79 8.06 8.75 -2.52
CA ALA A 79 6.78 8.05 -2.46
C ALA A 79 6.83 6.72 -3.22
N PHE A 80 6.25 5.69 -2.65
CA PHE A 80 6.18 4.35 -3.24
C PHE A 80 4.93 3.59 -2.80
N ALA A 81 4.58 2.57 -3.55
CA ALA A 81 3.47 1.69 -3.23
C ALA A 81 3.88 0.22 -3.23
N ILE A 82 3.24 -0.57 -2.37
CA ILE A 82 3.36 -2.02 -2.29
C ILE A 82 1.94 -2.58 -2.29
N GLY A 83 1.54 -3.21 -3.39
CA GLY A 83 0.16 -3.64 -3.56
C GLY A 83 -0.83 -2.49 -3.45
N GLY A 84 -1.76 -2.58 -2.50
CA GLY A 84 -2.75 -1.53 -2.21
C GLY A 84 -2.34 -0.54 -1.12
N ASP A 85 -1.11 -0.60 -0.63
CA ASP A 85 -0.58 0.30 0.39
C ASP A 85 0.34 1.34 -0.25
N ALA A 86 0.37 2.57 0.28
CA ALA A 86 1.28 3.60 -0.19
C ALA A 86 2.00 4.31 0.96
N PHE A 87 3.19 4.79 0.67
CA PHE A 87 4.13 5.32 1.64
C PHE A 87 4.78 6.60 1.10
N LEU A 88 4.93 7.59 1.96
CA LEU A 88 5.74 8.79 1.72
C LEU A 88 6.80 8.87 2.80
N ALA A 89 8.05 8.73 2.40
CA ALA A 89 9.21 8.69 3.28
C ALA A 89 10.14 9.90 3.07
N ASN A 90 10.88 10.27 4.09
CA ASN A 90 11.95 11.26 3.97
C ASN A 90 13.33 10.61 3.72
N GLU A 91 14.36 11.43 3.46
CA GLU A 91 15.73 10.99 3.13
C GLU A 91 16.43 10.17 4.23
N LYS A 92 15.92 10.19 5.48
CA LYS A 92 16.48 9.43 6.61
C LYS A 92 15.73 8.13 6.87
N PHE A 93 14.71 7.85 6.07
CA PHE A 93 13.87 6.69 6.27
C PHE A 93 14.62 5.41 5.90
N GLU A 94 14.66 4.50 6.88
CA GLU A 94 15.17 3.15 6.71
C GLU A 94 14.22 2.16 7.40
N ALA A 95 13.72 1.19 6.67
CA ALA A 95 12.85 0.16 7.20
C ALA A 95 13.06 -1.20 6.54
N GLU A 96 12.75 -2.26 7.27
CA GLU A 96 12.58 -3.61 6.73
C GLU A 96 11.08 -3.88 6.58
N PHE A 97 10.68 -4.30 5.38
CA PHE A 97 9.31 -4.72 5.07
C PHE A 97 9.18 -6.24 5.06
N GLU A 98 8.09 -6.72 5.60
CA GLU A 98 7.67 -8.11 5.47
C GLU A 98 6.35 -8.17 4.70
N LEU A 99 6.34 -8.94 3.60
CA LEU A 99 5.13 -9.21 2.83
C LEU A 99 4.65 -10.62 3.10
N SER A 100 3.33 -10.77 3.15
CA SER A 100 2.67 -12.08 3.13
C SER A 100 2.89 -12.78 1.79
N GLU A 101 2.51 -14.05 1.71
CA GLU A 101 2.52 -14.84 0.46
C GLU A 101 1.71 -14.20 -0.67
N THR A 102 0.72 -13.39 -0.34
CA THR A 102 -0.13 -12.66 -1.30
C THR A 102 0.39 -11.28 -1.67
N GLY A 103 1.60 -10.89 -1.20
CA GLY A 103 2.21 -9.61 -1.50
C GLY A 103 1.64 -8.42 -0.71
N ILE A 104 0.89 -8.69 0.36
CA ILE A 104 0.35 -7.67 1.27
C ILE A 104 1.41 -7.36 2.34
N VAL A 105 1.62 -6.10 2.68
CA VAL A 105 2.50 -5.71 3.78
C VAL A 105 1.94 -6.28 5.09
N ALA A 106 2.62 -7.27 5.64
CA ALA A 106 2.30 -7.92 6.91
C ALA A 106 2.99 -7.22 8.08
N GLY A 107 4.17 -6.64 7.82
CA GLY A 107 4.92 -5.92 8.84
C GLY A 107 5.95 -4.95 8.24
N LEU A 108 6.33 -3.98 9.04
CA LEU A 108 7.45 -3.10 8.78
C LEU A 108 8.17 -2.76 10.09
N ALA A 109 9.50 -2.84 10.06
CA ALA A 109 10.36 -2.43 11.17
C ALA A 109 11.11 -1.16 10.74
N ILE A 110 10.79 -0.04 11.39
CA ILE A 110 11.37 1.29 11.08
C ILE A 110 12.53 1.54 12.01
N GLY A 111 13.74 1.57 11.46
CA GLY A 111 14.97 1.86 12.21
C GLY A 111 15.22 3.35 12.38
N ALA A 112 14.85 4.16 11.40
CA ALA A 112 15.11 5.60 11.38
C ALA A 112 14.17 6.35 10.43
N GLY A 113 14.03 7.65 10.65
CA GLY A 113 13.36 8.59 9.75
C GLY A 113 11.85 8.63 9.87
N GLN A 114 11.23 9.22 8.86
CA GLN A 114 9.80 9.54 8.85
C GLN A 114 9.09 8.84 7.70
N VAL A 115 7.92 8.31 7.98
CA VAL A 115 7.04 7.73 6.95
C VAL A 115 5.58 8.00 7.25
N LEU A 116 4.88 8.52 6.26
CA LEU A 116 3.43 8.57 6.19
C LEU A 116 2.96 7.36 5.38
N SER A 117 2.04 6.59 5.93
CA SER A 117 1.58 5.33 5.36
C SER A 117 0.07 5.31 5.25
N VAL A 118 -0.46 4.79 4.15
CA VAL A 118 -1.89 4.48 4.00
C VAL A 118 -2.04 3.00 3.66
N PHE A 119 -2.83 2.29 4.46
CA PHE A 119 -3.00 0.84 4.35
C PHE A 119 -4.38 0.50 3.79
N ALA A 120 -4.42 -0.47 2.87
CA ALA A 120 -5.68 -0.96 2.31
C ALA A 120 -6.59 -1.52 3.41
N PRO A 121 -7.89 -1.15 3.43
CA PRO A 121 -8.86 -1.59 4.43
C PRO A 121 -9.30 -3.04 4.19
N ILE A 122 -8.41 -4.00 4.38
CA ILE A 122 -8.70 -5.43 4.22
C ILE A 122 -9.26 -5.96 5.55
N LYS A 123 -10.43 -6.58 5.50
CA LYS A 123 -11.09 -7.13 6.69
C LYS A 123 -10.21 -8.16 7.39
N GLY A 124 -9.98 -7.96 8.68
CA GLY A 124 -9.16 -8.85 9.52
C GLY A 124 -7.67 -8.68 9.35
N ARG A 125 -7.22 -7.73 8.51
CA ARG A 125 -5.81 -7.41 8.36
C ARG A 125 -5.32 -6.64 9.57
N GLU A 126 -4.17 -7.07 10.08
CA GLU A 126 -3.32 -6.33 11.00
C GLU A 126 -1.93 -6.23 10.37
N THR A 127 -1.38 -5.03 10.33
CA THR A 127 0.00 -4.81 9.90
C THR A 127 0.84 -4.54 11.13
N ALA A 128 1.84 -5.37 11.38
CA ALA A 128 2.80 -5.15 12.47
C ALA A 128 3.71 -3.97 12.13
N LEU A 129 3.98 -3.12 13.12
CA LEU A 129 4.93 -2.04 13.01
C LEU A 129 5.83 -2.05 14.22
N ASP A 130 7.14 -2.15 13.99
CA ASP A 130 8.15 -2.10 15.02
C ASP A 130 9.04 -0.87 14.88
N THR A 131 9.35 -0.25 16.00
CA THR A 131 10.31 0.84 16.14
C THR A 131 11.21 0.56 17.35
N PRO A 132 12.33 1.28 17.54
CA PRO A 132 13.17 1.08 18.71
C PRO A 132 12.44 1.21 20.06
N ASN A 133 11.35 1.99 20.11
CA ASN A 133 10.65 2.29 21.37
C ASN A 133 9.25 1.68 21.49
N ALA A 134 8.70 1.14 20.39
CA ALA A 134 7.35 0.62 20.39
C ALA A 134 7.15 -0.49 19.36
N SER A 135 6.31 -1.45 19.72
CA SER A 135 5.66 -2.36 18.77
C SER A 135 4.21 -1.97 18.62
N ALA A 136 3.69 -1.96 17.40
CA ALA A 136 2.32 -1.57 17.12
C ALA A 136 1.62 -2.53 16.16
N SER A 137 0.29 -2.51 16.20
CA SER A 137 -0.61 -3.18 15.25
C SER A 137 -1.51 -2.14 14.60
N ILE A 138 -1.48 -2.08 13.27
CA ILE A 138 -2.21 -1.11 12.46
C ILE A 138 -3.37 -1.82 11.78
N ARG A 139 -4.59 -1.26 11.89
CA ARG A 139 -5.81 -1.82 11.30
C ARG A 139 -6.47 -0.81 10.36
N GLY A 140 -6.22 -0.97 9.05
CA GLY A 140 -6.86 -0.23 7.96
C GLY A 140 -6.88 1.29 8.18
N THR A 141 -5.73 1.95 8.08
CA THR A 141 -5.59 3.33 8.56
C THR A 141 -4.56 4.12 7.78
N GLY A 142 -4.63 5.46 7.89
CA GLY A 142 -3.52 6.38 7.68
C GLY A 142 -2.71 6.50 8.98
N CYS A 143 -1.42 6.29 8.90
CA CYS A 143 -0.51 6.35 10.03
C CYS A 143 0.78 7.07 9.66
N PHE A 144 1.22 8.01 10.52
CA PHE A 144 2.53 8.62 10.39
C PHE A 144 3.42 8.20 11.56
N VAL A 145 4.67 7.86 11.24
CA VAL A 145 5.68 7.47 12.22
C VAL A 145 6.94 8.28 11.99
N ASP A 146 7.52 8.79 13.07
CA ASP A 146 8.81 9.48 13.07
C ASP A 146 9.70 8.86 14.14
N VAL A 147 10.81 8.27 13.72
CA VAL A 147 11.82 7.63 14.56
C VAL A 147 13.06 8.52 14.60
N GLU A 148 13.23 9.23 15.72
CA GLU A 148 14.43 10.04 15.97
C GLU A 148 15.56 9.14 16.51
N THR A 149 16.67 9.06 15.78
CA THR A 149 17.82 8.23 16.15
C THR A 149 18.71 8.89 17.20
N ASP A 150 18.83 10.22 17.17
CA ASP A 150 19.67 10.99 18.08
C ASP A 150 19.09 11.10 19.51
N LYS A 151 17.78 10.94 19.60
CA LYS A 151 17.03 10.89 20.85
C LYS A 151 16.09 9.69 20.77
N PRO A 152 16.14 8.77 21.74
CA PRO A 152 15.31 7.58 21.69
C PRO A 152 13.82 7.95 21.86
N LYS A 153 13.22 8.50 20.80
CA LYS A 153 11.85 8.96 20.77
C LYS A 153 11.18 8.56 19.46
N THR A 154 10.02 7.98 19.57
CA THR A 154 9.14 7.67 18.43
C THR A 154 7.87 8.52 18.54
N TYR A 155 7.50 9.17 17.46
CA TYR A 155 6.19 9.81 17.31
C TYR A 155 5.31 8.91 16.43
N ILE A 156 4.12 8.56 16.93
CA ILE A 156 3.11 7.81 16.19
C ILE A 156 1.84 8.63 16.12
N CYS A 157 1.36 8.91 14.91
CA CYS A 157 0.06 9.55 14.67
C CYS A 157 -0.86 8.56 13.93
N CYS A 158 -1.99 8.22 14.55
CA CYS A 158 -3.10 7.61 13.87
C CYS A 158 -3.88 8.71 13.15
N CYS A 159 -3.71 8.86 11.84
CA CYS A 159 -4.38 9.91 11.07
C CYS A 159 -5.88 9.60 10.95
N TYR A 160 -6.25 8.34 10.77
CA TYR A 160 -7.61 7.79 10.84
C TYR A 160 -7.55 6.26 10.96
N GLY A 161 -8.55 5.66 11.56
CA GLY A 161 -8.62 4.20 11.79
C GLY A 161 -8.19 3.82 13.19
N GLU A 162 -7.40 2.76 13.35
CA GLU A 162 -6.98 2.22 14.64
C GLU A 162 -5.51 1.82 14.62
N VAL A 163 -4.76 2.29 15.63
CA VAL A 163 -3.39 1.88 15.93
C VAL A 163 -3.33 1.48 17.40
N ALA A 164 -3.03 0.22 17.67
CA ALA A 164 -2.72 -0.27 19.01
C ALA A 164 -1.20 -0.38 19.13
N PHE A 165 -0.60 0.15 20.19
CA PHE A 165 0.84 0.07 20.40
C PHE A 165 1.21 -0.20 21.84
N GLN A 166 2.39 -0.78 22.02
CA GLN A 166 3.00 -1.08 23.31
C GLN A 166 4.39 -0.47 23.35
N ASN A 167 4.72 0.18 24.45
CA ASN A 167 6.07 0.66 24.73
C ASN A 167 7.00 -0.53 24.95
N SER A 168 8.10 -0.61 24.20
CA SER A 168 9.04 -1.75 24.25
C SER A 168 9.78 -1.90 25.59
N THR A 169 9.91 -0.81 26.37
CA THR A 169 10.62 -0.81 27.64
C THR A 169 9.69 -0.98 28.84
N THR A 170 8.60 -0.18 28.87
CA THR A 170 7.71 -0.17 30.04
C THR A 170 6.57 -1.18 29.95
N GLY A 171 6.28 -1.68 28.74
CA GLY A 171 5.11 -2.52 28.49
C GLY A 171 3.77 -1.77 28.51
N GLU A 172 3.80 -0.44 28.64
CA GLU A 172 2.59 0.38 28.62
C GLU A 172 1.89 0.29 27.26
N GLU A 173 0.59 -0.04 27.30
CA GLU A 173 -0.23 -0.21 26.08
C GLU A 173 -1.18 0.96 25.89
N GLN A 174 -1.40 1.36 24.64
CA GLN A 174 -2.41 2.32 24.27
C GLN A 174 -3.05 1.96 22.91
N VAL A 175 -4.31 2.36 22.75
CA VAL A 175 -5.02 2.26 21.47
C VAL A 175 -5.48 3.64 21.05
N LEU A 176 -5.07 4.04 19.85
CA LEU A 176 -5.57 5.23 19.18
C LEU A 176 -6.62 4.79 18.16
N LYS A 177 -7.85 5.17 18.39
CA LYS A 177 -8.96 4.93 17.46
C LYS A 177 -9.67 6.24 17.21
N ASN A 178 -9.55 6.75 16.00
CA ASN A 178 -10.06 8.07 15.69
C ASN A 178 -10.40 8.24 14.21
N LYS A 179 -11.03 9.36 13.94
CA LYS A 179 -11.47 9.73 12.60
C LYS A 179 -10.58 10.78 11.96
N TYR A 180 -9.77 11.46 12.77
CA TYR A 180 -8.90 12.53 12.30
C TYR A 180 -7.81 12.82 13.34
N HIS A 181 -6.57 12.56 13.00
CA HIS A 181 -5.32 12.67 13.74
C HIS A 181 -5.40 12.54 15.27
N ASN A 182 -4.67 11.62 15.81
CA ASN A 182 -4.40 11.52 17.24
C ASN A 182 -3.00 10.89 17.41
N ALA A 183 -2.15 11.52 18.19
CA ALA A 183 -0.75 11.16 18.24
C ALA A 183 -0.19 10.98 19.65
N ARG A 184 0.92 10.24 19.73
CA ARG A 184 1.70 10.03 20.96
C ARG A 184 3.18 10.13 20.66
N PHE A 185 3.91 10.63 21.64
CA PHE A 185 5.34 10.39 21.76
C PHE A 185 5.57 9.18 22.65
N ILE A 186 6.51 8.34 22.25
CA ILE A 186 6.91 7.15 22.97
C ILE A 186 8.41 7.24 23.21
N THR A 187 8.81 7.16 24.48
CA THR A 187 10.21 7.12 24.89
C THR A 187 10.46 5.89 25.75
N PRO A 188 11.73 5.55 26.07
CA PRO A 188 12.01 4.45 26.99
C PRO A 188 11.37 4.60 28.37
N GLU A 189 11.06 5.82 28.80
CA GLU A 189 10.48 6.12 30.12
C GLU A 189 8.96 5.96 30.16
N GLY A 190 8.27 5.98 28.99
CA GLY A 190 6.82 5.81 28.93
C GLY A 190 6.16 6.43 27.70
N ASN A 191 4.83 6.28 27.64
CA ASN A 191 3.99 6.85 26.59
C ASN A 191 3.41 8.19 27.03
N PHE A 192 3.57 9.23 26.22
CA PHE A 192 2.96 10.53 26.52
C PHE A 192 1.52 10.59 26.05
N ALA A 193 0.61 10.79 27.01
CA ALA A 193 -0.83 10.73 26.76
C ALA A 193 -1.39 11.86 25.86
N ASN A 194 -0.76 13.04 25.86
CA ASN A 194 -1.26 14.18 25.11
C ASN A 194 -0.12 14.91 24.41
N VAL A 195 0.03 14.66 23.12
CA VAL A 195 0.58 15.69 22.24
C VAL A 195 -0.54 16.74 22.12
N PRO A 196 -0.37 17.97 22.63
CA PRO A 196 -1.39 19.00 22.45
C PRO A 196 -1.61 19.17 20.96
N TYR A 197 -2.78 18.74 20.48
CA TYR A 197 -3.07 18.75 19.08
C TYR A 197 -3.43 20.18 18.64
N GLN A 198 -2.64 20.75 17.77
CA GLN A 198 -3.01 21.92 16.98
C GLN A 198 -2.79 21.69 15.48
N ALA A 199 -1.88 20.77 15.13
CA ALA A 199 -1.63 20.31 13.77
C ALA A 199 -0.81 19.00 13.81
N PRO A 200 -0.93 18.10 12.83
CA PRO A 200 -0.05 16.95 12.72
C PRO A 200 1.40 17.41 12.56
N LEU A 201 2.34 16.74 13.27
CA LEU A 201 3.76 17.06 13.13
C LEU A 201 4.34 16.37 11.92
N HIS A 202 5.04 17.13 11.07
CA HIS A 202 5.84 16.64 9.94
C HIS A 202 5.07 15.89 8.84
N HIS A 203 3.72 15.92 8.86
CA HIS A 203 2.89 15.38 7.78
C HIS A 203 1.62 16.21 7.62
N TYR A 204 0.96 16.09 6.46
CA TYR A 204 -0.12 16.96 6.04
C TYR A 204 -1.26 16.16 5.40
N ASP A 205 -2.45 16.75 5.38
CA ASP A 205 -3.67 16.11 4.88
C ASP A 205 -3.64 15.90 3.37
N ASP A 206 -3.10 16.86 2.61
CA ASP A 206 -2.95 16.73 1.16
C ASP A 206 -2.00 15.59 0.77
N GLN A 207 -0.99 15.27 1.60
CA GLN A 207 -0.14 14.12 1.42
C GLN A 207 -0.90 12.80 1.61
N LEU A 208 -1.81 12.73 2.60
CA LEU A 208 -2.70 11.57 2.77
C LEU A 208 -3.63 11.41 1.57
N VAL A 209 -4.23 12.52 1.08
CA VAL A 209 -5.06 12.51 -0.13
C VAL A 209 -4.28 12.01 -1.34
N ALA A 210 -3.04 12.51 -1.53
CA ALA A 210 -2.20 12.10 -2.64
C ALA A 210 -1.84 10.60 -2.57
N LEU A 211 -1.45 10.09 -1.39
CA LEU A 211 -1.11 8.67 -1.20
C LEU A 211 -2.33 7.76 -1.43
N GLU A 212 -3.50 8.10 -0.87
CA GLU A 212 -4.72 7.32 -1.10
C GLU A 212 -5.12 7.36 -2.59
N GLY A 213 -5.01 8.53 -3.23
CA GLY A 213 -5.26 8.68 -4.67
C GLY A 213 -4.32 7.84 -5.53
N ALA A 214 -3.04 7.71 -5.16
CA ALA A 214 -2.04 6.91 -5.88
C ALA A 214 -2.36 5.40 -5.89
N VAL A 215 -3.18 4.94 -4.95
CA VAL A 215 -3.68 3.55 -4.85
C VAL A 215 -5.20 3.46 -5.10
N GLY A 216 -5.78 4.49 -5.72
CA GLY A 216 -7.16 4.50 -6.19
C GLY A 216 -8.22 4.62 -5.10
N ARG A 217 -7.90 5.27 -3.99
CA ARG A 217 -8.80 5.47 -2.85
C ARG A 217 -8.92 6.94 -2.44
N GLU A 218 -9.79 7.19 -1.48
CA GLU A 218 -9.93 8.45 -0.75
C GLU A 218 -9.76 8.20 0.75
N PRO A 219 -9.25 9.19 1.52
CA PRO A 219 -9.12 9.06 2.96
C PRO A 219 -10.48 8.85 3.65
N HIS A 220 -10.55 7.90 4.58
CA HIS A 220 -11.76 7.60 5.37
C HIS A 220 -11.86 8.44 6.65
N TRP A 221 -11.41 9.67 6.61
CA TRP A 221 -11.49 10.55 7.78
C TRP A 221 -12.80 11.34 7.85
N GLN A 222 -13.04 11.91 9.02
CA GLN A 222 -14.08 12.92 9.22
C GLN A 222 -13.41 14.11 9.91
N LEU A 223 -13.37 15.23 9.18
CA LEU A 223 -12.91 16.49 9.76
C LEU A 223 -13.85 16.90 10.89
N PRO A 224 -13.32 17.30 12.05
CA PRO A 224 -14.12 17.94 13.07
C PRO A 224 -14.76 19.23 12.53
N ASP A 225 -15.95 19.58 13.00
CA ASP A 225 -16.63 20.80 12.58
C ASP A 225 -15.75 22.04 12.78
N GLY A 226 -15.60 22.84 11.72
CA GLY A 226 -14.80 24.07 11.74
C GLY A 226 -13.30 23.86 11.50
N ASN A 227 -12.82 22.64 11.32
CA ASN A 227 -11.42 22.39 10.99
C ASN A 227 -11.20 22.45 9.48
N MET A 228 -10.07 23.04 9.09
CA MET A 228 -9.56 23.03 7.72
C MET A 228 -8.50 21.94 7.57
N LEU A 229 -8.31 21.47 6.34
CA LEU A 229 -7.20 20.60 5.98
C LEU A 229 -5.86 21.32 6.20
N PHE A 230 -4.86 20.57 6.65
CA PHE A 230 -3.49 21.04 6.75
C PHE A 230 -2.75 20.69 5.45
N PHE A 231 -2.28 21.73 4.76
CA PHE A 231 -1.58 21.58 3.48
C PHE A 231 -0.07 21.65 3.66
N ALA A 232 0.65 20.80 2.93
CA ALA A 232 2.10 20.87 2.85
C ALA A 232 2.56 22.19 2.23
N PRO A 233 3.68 22.76 2.70
CA PRO A 233 4.28 23.95 2.07
C PRO A 233 4.63 23.72 0.59
N THR A 234 5.01 22.49 0.26
CA THR A 234 5.25 22.04 -1.11
C THR A 234 4.34 20.84 -1.40
N PRO A 235 3.37 20.96 -2.31
CA PRO A 235 2.48 19.86 -2.66
C PRO A 235 3.25 18.64 -3.20
N LEU A 236 2.80 17.45 -2.81
CA LEU A 236 3.32 16.20 -3.33
C LEU A 236 2.75 15.97 -4.73
N SER A 237 3.63 15.80 -5.72
CA SER A 237 3.26 15.40 -7.08
C SER A 237 3.50 13.90 -7.26
N LEU A 238 2.44 13.13 -7.39
CA LEU A 238 2.46 11.68 -7.62
C LEU A 238 1.95 11.33 -9.02
#